data_062f04c2a6adbf48ce1dc984e1852908
#
_entry.id   062f04c2a6adbf48ce1dc984e1852908
#
_cell.length_a   1.000
_cell.length_b   1.000
_cell.length_c   1.000
_cell.angle_alpha   90.00
_cell.angle_beta   90.00
_cell.angle_gamma   90.00
#
_symmetry.space_group_name_H-M   'P 1'
#
loop_
_entity.id
_entity.type
_entity.pdbx_description
1 polymer ?
#
loop_
_entity_poly.entity_id
_entity_poly.type
_entity_poly.pdbx_seq_one_letter_code
_entity_poly.pdbx_strand_id
1 'polypeptide(L)'
;MKKLLFFLLLTTAVGGRAQTSLDLLPVGTEAPDFTITDSKTGKKIFQLSDKKTQMDKDGKTVPGVWTVLDFWASWCPDCRRDMPMVKAIYDKYNTKIQVVGVSFDTDEAKMKKYLGDNQYTWLQYCEFKKWKETKISKDYHISWIPTSYLINPEGKVAFSTVKAEEMMKKLDSLDQAG
;
A
#
# COMPACT_ATOMS: atom_id res chain seq x y z
N MET A 1 71.42 13.19 -9.34
CA MET A 1 70.47 13.94 -8.51
C MET A 1 69.04 13.58 -9.05
N LYS A 2 68.35 12.63 -8.39
CA LYS A 2 67.02 12.16 -8.80
C LYS A 2 65.98 12.97 -8.00
N LYS A 3 65.15 13.77 -8.70
CA LYS A 3 64.02 14.48 -8.11
C LYS A 3 62.85 13.51 -7.99
N LEU A 4 62.46 13.20 -6.78
CA LEU A 4 61.25 12.45 -6.46
C LEU A 4 60.07 13.41 -6.49
N LEU A 5 59.14 13.26 -7.44
CA LEU A 5 57.85 13.95 -7.44
C LEU A 5 56.88 13.16 -6.57
N PHE A 6 56.45 13.75 -5.45
CA PHE A 6 55.36 13.26 -4.62
C PHE A 6 54.04 13.69 -5.24
N PHE A 7 53.29 12.73 -5.78
CA PHE A 7 51.92 12.97 -6.20
C PHE A 7 50.99 12.83 -4.98
N LEU A 8 50.48 13.96 -4.53
CA LEU A 8 49.45 14.00 -3.46
C LEU A 8 48.09 13.67 -4.07
N LEU A 9 47.60 12.44 -3.89
CA LEU A 9 46.23 12.05 -4.24
C LEU A 9 45.28 12.66 -3.23
N LEU A 10 44.56 13.74 -3.63
CA LEU A 10 43.41 14.26 -2.92
C LEU A 10 42.23 13.32 -3.16
N THR A 11 41.92 12.44 -2.22
CA THR A 11 40.67 11.69 -2.21
C THR A 11 39.56 12.60 -1.70
N THR A 12 38.76 13.16 -2.61
CA THR A 12 37.50 13.82 -2.26
C THR A 12 36.51 12.73 -1.85
N ALA A 13 36.30 12.60 -0.54
CA ALA A 13 35.19 11.82 -0.02
C ALA A 13 33.86 12.53 -0.43
N VAL A 14 33.21 12.03 -1.48
CA VAL A 14 31.86 12.38 -1.79
C VAL A 14 30.98 11.77 -0.69
N GLY A 15 30.62 12.61 0.28
CA GLY A 15 29.65 12.27 1.31
C GLY A 15 28.28 11.99 0.66
N GLY A 16 28.07 10.76 0.22
CA GLY A 16 26.76 10.28 -0.17
C GLY A 16 25.83 10.36 1.03
N ARG A 17 24.90 11.31 0.98
CA ARG A 17 23.76 11.34 1.89
C ARG A 17 23.03 10.01 1.66
N ALA A 18 23.08 9.09 2.63
CA ALA A 18 22.29 7.88 2.60
C ALA A 18 20.82 8.29 2.59
N GLN A 19 20.23 8.28 1.41
CA GLN A 19 18.79 8.33 1.25
C GLN A 19 18.31 7.01 1.83
N THR A 20 17.70 7.03 3.02
CA THR A 20 17.03 5.86 3.59
C THR A 20 15.85 5.55 2.65
N SER A 21 16.10 4.70 1.66
CA SER A 21 15.02 4.15 0.84
C SER A 21 14.12 3.33 1.77
N LEU A 22 12.81 3.61 1.73
CA LEU A 22 11.84 2.77 2.42
C LEU A 22 12.00 1.34 1.89
N ASP A 23 12.08 0.36 2.81
CA ASP A 23 12.19 -1.06 2.48
C ASP A 23 10.80 -1.62 2.10
N LEU A 24 10.26 -1.13 0.99
CA LEU A 24 8.98 -1.57 0.46
C LEU A 24 9.13 -2.90 -0.29
N LEU A 25 8.07 -3.70 -0.34
CA LEU A 25 8.04 -4.91 -1.15
C LEU A 25 8.37 -4.58 -2.61
N PRO A 26 9.32 -5.28 -3.24
CA PRO A 26 9.69 -5.05 -4.64
C PRO A 26 8.52 -5.33 -5.59
N VAL A 27 8.48 -4.60 -6.71
CA VAL A 27 7.56 -4.89 -7.82
C VAL A 27 7.81 -6.32 -8.31
N GLY A 28 6.72 -7.05 -8.57
CA GLY A 28 6.73 -8.47 -8.95
C GLY A 28 6.67 -9.45 -7.77
N THR A 29 6.86 -8.97 -6.52
CA THR A 29 6.69 -9.81 -5.32
C THR A 29 5.23 -10.25 -5.17
N GLU A 30 5.01 -11.49 -4.77
CA GLU A 30 3.69 -11.99 -4.38
C GLU A 30 3.18 -11.20 -3.18
N ALA A 31 1.99 -10.60 -3.30
CA ALA A 31 1.40 -9.82 -2.20
C ALA A 31 0.98 -10.76 -1.06
N PRO A 32 1.43 -10.50 0.19
CA PRO A 32 1.02 -11.30 1.35
C PRO A 32 -0.51 -11.32 1.50
N ASP A 33 -1.07 -12.54 1.63
CA ASP A 33 -2.51 -12.71 1.76
C ASP A 33 -3.03 -12.33 3.15
N PHE A 34 -4.22 -11.76 3.20
CA PHE A 34 -4.94 -11.48 4.44
C PHE A 34 -6.46 -11.51 4.23
N THR A 35 -7.18 -11.70 5.32
CA THR A 35 -8.64 -11.84 5.33
C THR A 35 -9.27 -10.79 6.23
N ILE A 36 -10.38 -10.21 5.77
CA ILE A 36 -11.27 -9.37 6.59
C ILE A 36 -12.51 -10.18 6.90
N THR A 37 -12.84 -10.26 8.18
CA THR A 37 -14.04 -10.94 8.66
C THR A 37 -14.96 -9.94 9.36
N ASP A 38 -16.26 -10.15 9.25
CA ASP A 38 -17.23 -9.44 10.06
C ASP A 38 -17.06 -9.81 11.54
N SER A 39 -16.84 -8.83 12.38
CA SER A 39 -16.53 -9.04 13.81
C SER A 39 -17.69 -9.63 14.61
N LYS A 40 -18.94 -9.49 14.13
CA LYS A 40 -20.13 -9.99 14.81
C LYS A 40 -20.49 -11.41 14.41
N THR A 41 -20.35 -11.72 13.12
CA THR A 41 -20.79 -12.99 12.54
C THR A 41 -19.63 -13.96 12.25
N GLY A 42 -18.39 -13.49 12.26
CA GLY A 42 -17.21 -14.24 11.84
C GLY A 42 -17.15 -14.54 10.33
N LYS A 43 -18.14 -14.06 9.56
CA LYS A 43 -18.20 -14.31 8.12
C LYS A 43 -17.08 -13.57 7.39
N LYS A 44 -16.43 -14.25 6.45
CA LYS A 44 -15.44 -13.63 5.55
C LYS A 44 -16.13 -12.58 4.68
N ILE A 45 -15.61 -11.33 4.71
CA ILE A 45 -16.04 -10.21 3.87
C ILE A 45 -15.10 -10.07 2.67
N PHE A 46 -13.79 -10.28 2.89
CA PHE A 46 -12.76 -10.08 1.90
C PHE A 46 -11.58 -11.00 2.17
N GLN A 47 -10.93 -11.46 1.10
CA GLN A 47 -9.62 -12.08 1.14
C GLN A 47 -8.85 -11.64 -0.10
N LEU A 48 -7.59 -11.23 0.05
CA LEU A 48 -6.81 -10.69 -1.06
C LEU A 48 -6.60 -11.72 -2.17
N SER A 49 -6.34 -12.98 -1.80
CA SER A 49 -6.15 -14.06 -2.78
C SER A 49 -7.40 -14.37 -3.62
N ASP A 50 -8.61 -14.06 -3.12
CA ASP A 50 -9.86 -14.19 -3.91
C ASP A 50 -9.94 -13.16 -5.06
N LYS A 51 -9.05 -12.14 -5.07
CA LYS A 51 -8.99 -11.11 -6.11
C LYS A 51 -8.04 -11.45 -7.25
N LYS A 52 -7.34 -12.57 -7.17
CA LYS A 52 -6.48 -13.05 -8.24
C LYS A 52 -7.28 -13.64 -9.40
N THR A 53 -6.67 -13.62 -10.59
CA THR A 53 -7.15 -14.40 -11.73
C THR A 53 -7.16 -15.89 -11.34
N GLN A 54 -8.28 -16.57 -11.55
CA GLN A 54 -8.48 -17.95 -11.17
C GLN A 54 -9.36 -18.67 -12.21
N MET A 55 -9.41 -19.98 -12.14
CA MET A 55 -10.34 -20.79 -12.93
C MET A 55 -11.57 -21.11 -12.10
N ASP A 56 -12.74 -20.97 -12.69
CA ASP A 56 -13.99 -21.40 -12.06
C ASP A 56 -14.16 -22.95 -12.16
N LYS A 57 -15.25 -23.45 -11.57
CA LYS A 57 -15.58 -24.89 -11.58
C LYS A 57 -15.76 -25.49 -12.98
N ASP A 58 -16.05 -24.67 -13.99
CA ASP A 58 -16.28 -25.07 -15.38
C ASP A 58 -15.01 -24.89 -16.25
N GLY A 59 -13.86 -24.57 -15.61
CA GLY A 59 -12.58 -24.36 -16.28
C GLY A 59 -12.45 -23.04 -17.03
N LYS A 60 -13.35 -22.10 -16.80
CA LYS A 60 -13.32 -20.76 -17.41
C LYS A 60 -12.46 -19.81 -16.56
N THR A 61 -11.62 -19.02 -17.19
CA THR A 61 -10.85 -17.98 -16.51
C THR A 61 -11.75 -16.87 -16.01
N VAL A 62 -11.72 -16.61 -14.70
CA VAL A 62 -12.31 -15.43 -14.04
C VAL A 62 -11.17 -14.44 -13.84
N PRO A 63 -11.22 -13.26 -14.50
CA PRO A 63 -10.18 -12.25 -14.36
C PRO A 63 -10.08 -11.77 -12.91
N GLY A 64 -8.86 -11.56 -12.46
CA GLY A 64 -8.61 -10.92 -11.17
C GLY A 64 -8.91 -9.43 -11.22
N VAL A 65 -8.90 -8.82 -10.04
CA VAL A 65 -9.21 -7.40 -9.86
C VAL A 65 -7.98 -6.68 -9.32
N TRP A 66 -7.63 -5.56 -9.92
CA TRP A 66 -6.62 -4.64 -9.36
C TRP A 66 -7.03 -4.23 -7.94
N THR A 67 -6.10 -4.26 -7.01
CA THR A 67 -6.38 -3.89 -5.61
C THR A 67 -5.40 -2.84 -5.13
N VAL A 68 -5.92 -1.73 -4.60
CA VAL A 68 -5.13 -0.73 -3.87
C VAL A 68 -5.24 -1.05 -2.38
N LEU A 69 -4.09 -1.25 -1.74
CA LEU A 69 -3.96 -1.35 -0.28
C LEU A 69 -3.37 -0.04 0.23
N ASP A 70 -4.12 0.69 1.05
CA ASP A 70 -3.69 1.97 1.62
C ASP A 70 -3.46 1.83 3.13
N PHE A 71 -2.19 1.92 3.56
CA PHE A 71 -1.77 1.80 4.95
C PHE A 71 -1.76 3.17 5.62
N TRP A 72 -2.61 3.35 6.64
CA TRP A 72 -2.88 4.63 7.24
C TRP A 72 -3.23 4.56 8.73
N ALA A 73 -3.48 5.71 9.36
CA ALA A 73 -4.12 5.80 10.67
C ALA A 73 -4.81 7.16 10.86
N SER A 74 -5.89 7.21 11.64
CA SER A 74 -6.65 8.45 11.90
C SER A 74 -5.84 9.49 12.67
N TRP A 75 -4.86 9.08 13.45
CA TRP A 75 -3.94 9.94 14.20
C TRP A 75 -2.74 10.45 13.39
N CYS A 76 -2.51 9.94 12.16
CA CYS A 76 -1.37 10.30 11.31
C CYS A 76 -1.66 11.58 10.51
N PRO A 77 -0.96 12.70 10.72
CA PRO A 77 -1.23 13.95 10.01
C PRO A 77 -1.02 13.85 8.50
N ASP A 78 0.04 13.13 8.06
CA ASP A 78 0.37 12.96 6.64
C ASP A 78 -0.70 12.11 5.94
N CYS A 79 -1.18 11.05 6.62
CA CYS A 79 -2.29 10.25 6.11
C CYS A 79 -3.56 11.08 5.94
N ARG A 80 -3.88 11.92 6.92
CA ARG A 80 -5.07 12.79 6.86
C ARG A 80 -5.02 13.80 5.71
N ARG A 81 -3.83 14.26 5.32
CA ARG A 81 -3.64 15.11 4.12
C ARG A 81 -3.84 14.33 2.82
N ASP A 82 -3.46 13.05 2.81
CA ASP A 82 -3.47 12.18 1.64
C ASP A 82 -4.84 11.53 1.38
N MET A 83 -5.62 11.27 2.43
CA MET A 83 -6.92 10.59 2.37
C MET A 83 -7.94 11.21 1.40
N PRO A 84 -8.04 12.54 1.19
CA PRO A 84 -8.91 13.09 0.15
C PRO A 84 -8.55 12.60 -1.26
N MET A 85 -7.26 12.36 -1.54
CA MET A 85 -6.81 11.77 -2.81
C MET A 85 -7.15 10.28 -2.88
N VAL A 86 -7.03 9.52 -1.77
CA VAL A 86 -7.49 8.13 -1.70
C VAL A 86 -9.00 8.05 -1.96
N LYS A 87 -9.78 9.01 -1.42
CA LYS A 87 -11.20 9.13 -1.74
C LYS A 87 -11.44 9.37 -3.23
N ALA A 88 -10.70 10.27 -3.85
CA ALA A 88 -10.80 10.54 -5.28
C ALA A 88 -10.47 9.29 -6.13
N ILE A 89 -9.48 8.50 -5.71
CA ILE A 89 -9.19 7.19 -6.34
C ILE A 89 -10.39 6.26 -6.20
N TYR A 90 -10.94 6.14 -4.99
CA TYR A 90 -12.11 5.29 -4.76
C TYR A 90 -13.30 5.75 -5.61
N ASP A 91 -13.65 7.03 -5.57
CA ASP A 91 -14.80 7.56 -6.31
C ASP A 91 -14.66 7.34 -7.83
N LYS A 92 -13.45 7.46 -8.37
CA LYS A 92 -13.18 7.29 -9.80
C LYS A 92 -13.16 5.82 -10.24
N TYR A 93 -12.64 4.93 -9.40
CA TYR A 93 -12.26 3.58 -9.83
C TYR A 93 -13.00 2.44 -9.12
N ASN A 94 -13.92 2.69 -8.16
CA ASN A 94 -14.56 1.65 -7.33
C ASN A 94 -15.32 0.55 -8.09
N THR A 95 -15.67 0.79 -9.37
CA THR A 95 -16.30 -0.21 -10.25
C THR A 95 -15.28 -1.08 -11.01
N LYS A 96 -14.00 -0.66 -11.05
CA LYS A 96 -12.91 -1.31 -11.81
C LYS A 96 -11.87 -1.95 -10.92
N ILE A 97 -11.65 -1.39 -9.71
CA ILE A 97 -10.63 -1.84 -8.77
C ILE A 97 -11.21 -2.01 -7.36
N GLN A 98 -10.54 -2.82 -6.56
CA GLN A 98 -10.80 -2.89 -5.12
C GLN A 98 -9.90 -1.89 -4.38
N VAL A 99 -10.47 -1.09 -3.48
CA VAL A 99 -9.69 -0.28 -2.53
C VAL A 99 -9.90 -0.84 -1.13
N VAL A 100 -8.81 -1.01 -0.38
CA VAL A 100 -8.82 -1.47 1.01
C VAL A 100 -7.91 -0.56 1.83
N GLY A 101 -8.47 0.11 2.82
CA GLY A 101 -7.71 0.81 3.83
C GLY A 101 -7.23 -0.17 4.89
N VAL A 102 -5.94 -0.12 5.23
CA VAL A 102 -5.34 -0.90 6.30
C VAL A 102 -4.93 0.06 7.40
N SER A 103 -5.77 0.14 8.45
CA SER A 103 -5.56 1.09 9.54
C SER A 103 -4.67 0.53 10.65
N PHE A 104 -3.81 1.38 11.20
CA PHE A 104 -3.02 1.13 12.41
C PHE A 104 -3.56 1.85 13.65
N ASP A 105 -4.85 2.15 13.65
CA ASP A 105 -5.53 2.64 14.84
C ASP A 105 -5.61 1.55 15.92
N THR A 106 -5.48 1.97 17.18
CA THR A 106 -5.68 1.11 18.33
C THR A 106 -7.04 1.34 19.01
N ASP A 107 -7.77 2.36 18.55
CA ASP A 107 -9.08 2.78 19.08
C ASP A 107 -10.11 2.73 17.95
N GLU A 108 -10.98 1.73 17.99
CA GLU A 108 -12.01 1.50 17.00
C GLU A 108 -12.99 2.67 16.88
N ALA A 109 -13.37 3.28 18.01
CA ALA A 109 -14.33 4.38 18.02
C ALA A 109 -13.76 5.63 17.32
N LYS A 110 -12.49 5.95 17.57
CA LYS A 110 -11.80 7.07 16.92
C LYS A 110 -11.65 6.83 15.42
N MET A 111 -11.24 5.65 15.01
CA MET A 111 -11.15 5.28 13.59
C MET A 111 -12.50 5.43 12.90
N LYS A 112 -13.56 4.81 13.45
CA LYS A 112 -14.92 4.86 12.89
C LYS A 112 -15.45 6.29 12.83
N LYS A 113 -15.21 7.09 13.88
CA LYS A 113 -15.60 8.50 13.89
C LYS A 113 -14.91 9.26 12.75
N TYR A 114 -13.59 9.10 12.58
CA TYR A 114 -12.84 9.77 11.53
C TYR A 114 -13.34 9.37 10.12
N LEU A 115 -13.58 8.08 9.89
CA LEU A 115 -14.13 7.60 8.63
C LEU A 115 -15.53 8.17 8.35
N GLY A 116 -16.40 8.17 9.35
CA GLY A 116 -17.77 8.70 9.25
C GLY A 116 -17.83 10.20 9.00
N ASP A 117 -17.06 10.98 9.76
CA ASP A 117 -16.99 12.44 9.62
C ASP A 117 -16.53 12.87 8.20
N ASN A 118 -15.69 12.06 7.54
CA ASN A 118 -15.15 12.34 6.22
C ASN A 118 -15.82 11.55 5.09
N GLN A 119 -16.84 10.73 5.39
CA GLN A 119 -17.56 9.89 4.43
C GLN A 119 -16.63 8.94 3.64
N TYR A 120 -15.65 8.34 4.33
CA TYR A 120 -14.75 7.34 3.76
C TYR A 120 -15.37 5.95 3.89
N THR A 121 -15.94 5.44 2.81
CA THR A 121 -16.86 4.27 2.81
C THR A 121 -16.23 2.98 2.27
N TRP A 122 -15.02 3.02 1.72
CA TRP A 122 -14.36 1.82 1.22
C TRP A 122 -13.96 0.87 2.35
N LEU A 123 -13.72 -0.37 1.97
CA LEU A 123 -13.41 -1.46 2.90
C LEU A 123 -12.20 -1.13 3.77
N GLN A 124 -12.33 -1.38 5.08
CA GLN A 124 -11.28 -1.15 6.05
C GLN A 124 -10.89 -2.45 6.76
N TYR A 125 -9.58 -2.62 6.99
CA TYR A 125 -8.98 -3.63 7.84
C TYR A 125 -8.24 -2.96 9.00
N CYS A 126 -8.40 -3.47 10.21
CA CYS A 126 -7.67 -3.02 11.38
C CYS A 126 -7.59 -4.16 12.41
N GLU A 127 -6.40 -4.39 12.97
CA GLU A 127 -6.20 -5.34 14.06
C GLU A 127 -6.37 -4.71 15.44
N PHE A 128 -6.53 -3.39 15.52
CA PHE A 128 -6.59 -2.59 16.77
C PHE A 128 -5.42 -2.85 17.73
N LYS A 129 -4.24 -3.14 17.15
CA LYS A 129 -2.97 -3.34 17.85
C LYS A 129 -2.00 -2.23 17.50
N LYS A 130 -0.96 -2.07 18.31
CA LYS A 130 0.13 -1.17 17.95
C LYS A 130 0.73 -1.58 16.60
N TRP A 131 0.98 -0.64 15.75
CA TRP A 131 1.44 -0.83 14.38
C TRP A 131 2.51 -1.94 14.22
N LYS A 132 3.63 -1.85 14.97
CA LYS A 132 4.73 -2.84 14.88
C LYS A 132 4.39 -4.24 15.42
N GLU A 133 3.25 -4.39 16.09
CA GLU A 133 2.77 -5.68 16.61
C GLU A 133 1.87 -6.41 15.60
N THR A 134 1.33 -5.69 14.59
CA THR A 134 0.46 -6.27 13.59
C THR A 134 1.22 -7.20 12.64
N LYS A 135 0.58 -8.31 12.24
CA LYS A 135 1.17 -9.21 11.25
C LYS A 135 1.30 -8.51 9.90
N ILE A 136 0.26 -7.78 9.50
CA ILE A 136 0.19 -7.14 8.18
C ILE A 136 1.27 -6.07 7.98
N SER A 137 1.67 -5.33 9.03
CA SER A 137 2.75 -4.35 8.91
C SER A 137 4.11 -4.99 8.64
N LYS A 138 4.33 -6.19 9.21
CA LYS A 138 5.56 -6.96 9.00
C LYS A 138 5.59 -7.59 7.61
N ASP A 139 4.48 -8.20 7.21
CA ASP A 139 4.35 -8.87 5.92
C ASP A 139 4.53 -7.90 4.74
N TYR A 140 4.03 -6.67 4.88
CA TYR A 140 4.13 -5.61 3.86
C TYR A 140 5.30 -4.64 4.07
N HIS A 141 6.22 -4.93 4.99
CA HIS A 141 7.40 -4.10 5.30
C HIS A 141 7.04 -2.63 5.59
N ILE A 142 5.92 -2.39 6.30
CA ILE A 142 5.48 -1.03 6.57
C ILE A 142 6.35 -0.39 7.65
N SER A 143 7.22 0.52 7.26
CA SER A 143 8.07 1.34 8.13
C SER A 143 7.64 2.80 8.21
N TRP A 144 6.72 3.21 7.34
CA TRP A 144 6.16 4.56 7.23
C TRP A 144 4.69 4.52 6.82
N ILE A 145 3.90 5.50 7.24
CA ILE A 145 2.54 5.77 6.73
C ILE A 145 2.39 7.26 6.40
N PRO A 146 1.65 7.63 5.34
CA PRO A 146 0.92 6.72 4.45
C PRO A 146 1.86 5.89 3.57
N THR A 147 1.47 4.67 3.26
CA THR A 147 2.10 3.82 2.24
C THR A 147 1.00 3.09 1.49
N SER A 148 1.07 3.05 0.17
CA SER A 148 0.08 2.35 -0.64
C SER A 148 0.75 1.37 -1.59
N TYR A 149 0.12 0.21 -1.78
CA TYR A 149 0.49 -0.81 -2.77
C TYR A 149 -0.61 -0.98 -3.79
N LEU A 150 -0.23 -1.11 -5.05
CA LEU A 150 -1.11 -1.57 -6.12
C LEU A 150 -0.78 -3.04 -6.41
N ILE A 151 -1.77 -3.89 -6.25
CA ILE A 151 -1.68 -5.33 -6.50
C ILE A 151 -2.39 -5.62 -7.82
N ASN A 152 -1.70 -6.31 -8.72
CA ASN A 152 -2.24 -6.67 -10.03
C ASN A 152 -3.19 -7.89 -9.96
N PRO A 153 -3.93 -8.21 -11.04
CA PRO A 153 -4.81 -9.37 -11.11
C PRO A 153 -4.15 -10.72 -10.88
N GLU A 154 -2.83 -10.82 -11.02
CA GLU A 154 -2.04 -12.02 -10.70
C GLU A 154 -1.67 -12.11 -9.22
N GLY A 155 -2.03 -11.12 -8.41
CA GLY A 155 -1.73 -11.05 -6.98
C GLY A 155 -0.33 -10.58 -6.63
N LYS A 156 0.34 -9.88 -7.55
CA LYS A 156 1.70 -9.36 -7.33
C LYS A 156 1.71 -7.85 -7.16
N VAL A 157 2.67 -7.37 -6.40
CA VAL A 157 2.93 -5.93 -6.29
C VAL A 157 3.30 -5.36 -7.66
N ALA A 158 2.49 -4.44 -8.18
CA ALA A 158 2.72 -3.75 -9.44
C ALA A 158 3.30 -2.34 -9.26
N PHE A 159 3.02 -1.72 -8.11
CA PHE A 159 3.50 -0.39 -7.74
C PHE A 159 3.40 -0.18 -6.23
N SER A 160 4.26 0.67 -5.69
CA SER A 160 4.18 1.13 -4.30
C SER A 160 4.60 2.58 -4.19
N THR A 161 3.99 3.32 -3.27
CA THR A 161 4.27 4.74 -3.06
C THR A 161 3.87 5.18 -1.66
N VAL A 162 4.38 6.35 -1.24
CA VAL A 162 3.99 7.03 -0.01
C VAL A 162 3.12 8.27 -0.28
N LYS A 163 2.60 8.41 -1.51
CA LYS A 163 1.77 9.53 -1.95
C LYS A 163 0.60 9.04 -2.79
N ALA A 164 -0.62 9.28 -2.35
CA ALA A 164 -1.82 8.86 -3.08
C ALA A 164 -1.93 9.52 -4.47
N GLU A 165 -1.36 10.72 -4.66
CA GLU A 165 -1.30 11.36 -5.98
C GLU A 165 -0.51 10.53 -7.01
N GLU A 166 0.60 9.91 -6.59
CA GLU A 166 1.38 9.02 -7.48
C GLU A 166 0.60 7.74 -7.81
N MET A 167 -0.16 7.22 -6.85
CA MET A 167 -1.07 6.09 -7.06
C MET A 167 -2.15 6.45 -8.08
N MET A 168 -2.77 7.63 -7.96
CA MET A 168 -3.76 8.13 -8.95
C MET A 168 -3.15 8.18 -10.36
N LYS A 169 -1.97 8.78 -10.53
CA LYS A 169 -1.26 8.86 -11.82
C LYS A 169 -0.98 7.48 -12.40
N LYS A 170 -0.60 6.51 -11.55
CA LYS A 170 -0.36 5.14 -11.97
C LYS A 170 -1.63 4.48 -12.47
N LEU A 171 -2.75 4.63 -11.75
CA LEU A 171 -4.05 4.10 -12.16
C LEU A 171 -4.55 4.75 -13.45
N ASP A 172 -4.39 6.07 -13.59
CA ASP A 172 -4.75 6.80 -14.82
C ASP A 172 -3.98 6.26 -16.03
N SER A 173 -2.68 5.96 -15.86
CA SER A 173 -1.86 5.39 -16.92
C SER A 173 -2.29 3.98 -17.35
N LEU A 174 -2.81 3.18 -16.41
CA LEU A 174 -3.33 1.83 -16.68
C LEU A 174 -4.69 1.89 -17.38
N ASP A 175 -5.57 2.82 -16.99
CA ASP A 175 -6.89 3.00 -17.59
C ASP A 175 -6.82 3.50 -19.04
N GLN A 176 -5.76 4.24 -19.40
CA GLN A 176 -5.51 4.71 -20.79
C GLN A 176 -4.90 3.63 -21.69
N ALA A 177 -4.29 2.61 -21.11
CA ALA A 177 -3.57 1.56 -21.84
C ALA A 177 -4.44 0.32 -22.16
N GLY A 178 -5.63 0.21 -21.58
CA GLY A 178 -6.58 -0.91 -21.71
C GLY A 178 -7.87 -0.48 -22.38
#